data_f7486d2484ca51b2e1d38cb5ce3c1361
#
_entry.id   f7486d2484ca51b2e1d38cb5ce3c1361
#
_cell.length_a   1.000
_cell.length_b   1.000
_cell.length_c   1.000
_cell.angle_alpha   90.00
_cell.angle_beta   90.00
_cell.angle_gamma   90.00
#
_symmetry.space_group_name_H-M   'P 1'
#
loop_
_entity.id
_entity.type
_entity.pdbx_description
1 polymer ?
#
loop_
_entity_poly.entity_id
_entity_poly.type
_entity_poly.pdbx_seq_one_letter_code
_entity_poly.pdbx_strand_id
1 'polypeptide(L)'
;MSEPIMNFPGPSGAALDAMRNRLQRKRKAINAIALTASLGAMAFGLLWLVWILYTTVHLGVGGLSLQLFTESTPAPNTEGGGLANAIVGSLLLCGFGTLVGTPIGILAGVYLAEYGQKNLLASTIRFINDILLSAPSIVIGLFVYAIVVAKSGRFSGWAGVIALALLQIPIVIRTTENMLKLVPNALREAAVALGTPKWRMVLKITLRASVGGIVTGVLLAVARIAGETAPLLFTALSNQFFSWDMSQPMANLPVTIYKFAMSPFAEWQSLAWAGVFLITLGVLGLNVLARSIFSKK
;
A
#
# COMPACT_ATOMS: atom_id res chain seq x y z
N MET A 1 74.04 17.78 -2.63
CA MET A 1 73.32 18.88 -1.92
C MET A 1 71.97 18.32 -1.50
N SER A 2 71.86 17.88 -0.24
CA SER A 2 70.61 17.37 0.35
C SER A 2 69.91 18.54 1.02
N GLU A 3 68.70 18.90 0.53
CA GLU A 3 67.86 19.91 1.18
C GLU A 3 67.44 19.42 2.59
N PRO A 4 67.46 20.31 3.58
CA PRO A 4 67.01 19.95 4.93
C PRO A 4 65.50 19.78 4.94
N ILE A 5 65.01 18.60 5.34
CA ILE A 5 63.62 18.32 5.63
C ILE A 5 63.20 19.25 6.77
N MET A 6 62.35 20.27 6.48
CA MET A 6 61.75 21.13 7.49
C MET A 6 60.83 20.28 8.36
N ASN A 7 61.26 20.02 9.56
CA ASN A 7 60.49 19.29 10.58
C ASN A 7 59.47 20.27 11.22
N PHE A 8 58.27 20.33 10.74
CA PHE A 8 57.20 21.10 11.35
C PHE A 8 56.80 20.42 12.66
N PRO A 9 56.88 21.12 13.81
CA PRO A 9 56.40 20.55 15.08
C PRO A 9 54.90 20.27 14.94
N GLY A 10 54.51 19.01 15.05
CA GLY A 10 53.12 18.61 15.11
C GLY A 10 52.41 19.25 16.32
N PRO A 11 51.06 19.42 16.26
CA PRO A 11 50.32 20.05 17.37
C PRO A 11 50.57 19.27 18.67
N SER A 12 50.79 19.98 19.78
CA SER A 12 51.02 19.36 21.09
C SER A 12 49.78 18.51 21.50
N GLY A 13 50.01 17.39 22.24
CA GLY A 13 48.92 16.49 22.65
C GLY A 13 47.75 17.23 23.31
N ALA A 14 48.01 18.27 24.11
CA ALA A 14 46.99 19.10 24.73
C ALA A 14 46.15 19.89 23.70
N ALA A 15 46.75 20.35 22.59
CA ALA A 15 46.01 21.03 21.50
C ALA A 15 45.12 20.09 20.73
N LEU A 16 45.59 18.84 20.48
CA LEU A 16 44.79 17.78 19.85
C LEU A 16 43.60 17.38 20.73
N ASP A 17 43.77 17.25 22.03
CA ASP A 17 42.70 16.93 22.98
C ASP A 17 41.68 18.04 23.08
N ALA A 18 42.10 19.30 23.11
CA ALA A 18 41.20 20.45 23.09
C ALA A 18 40.36 20.52 21.81
N MET A 19 40.98 20.26 20.66
CA MET A 19 40.34 20.21 19.36
C MET A 19 39.32 19.03 19.27
N ARG A 20 39.71 17.86 19.78
CA ARG A 20 38.85 16.68 19.88
C ARG A 20 37.63 16.91 20.76
N ASN A 21 37.83 17.52 21.94
CA ASN A 21 36.77 17.85 22.87
C ASN A 21 35.80 18.89 22.28
N ARG A 22 36.30 19.90 21.56
CA ARG A 22 35.47 20.89 20.86
C ARG A 22 34.62 20.26 19.78
N LEU A 23 35.21 19.37 18.95
CA LEU A 23 34.50 18.60 17.92
C LEU A 23 33.44 17.69 18.53
N GLN A 24 33.75 16.99 19.63
CA GLN A 24 32.79 16.14 20.33
C GLN A 24 31.61 16.96 20.90
N ARG A 25 31.85 18.10 21.51
CA ARG A 25 30.78 18.98 22.01
C ARG A 25 29.90 19.49 20.87
N LYS A 26 30.49 19.92 19.75
CA LYS A 26 29.74 20.34 18.56
C LYS A 26 28.89 19.19 17.99
N ARG A 27 29.44 17.98 17.87
CA ARG A 27 28.69 16.80 17.41
C ARG A 27 27.56 16.42 18.38
N LYS A 28 27.78 16.48 19.69
CA LYS A 28 26.73 16.25 20.70
C LYS A 28 25.62 17.28 20.62
N ALA A 29 25.96 18.56 20.43
CA ALA A 29 24.97 19.64 20.29
C ALA A 29 24.12 19.45 19.00
N ILE A 30 24.78 19.20 17.87
CA ILE A 30 24.09 18.94 16.59
C ILE A 30 23.18 17.70 16.71
N ASN A 31 23.68 16.63 17.33
CA ASN A 31 22.88 15.42 17.55
C ASN A 31 21.68 15.67 18.46
N ALA A 32 21.84 16.46 19.53
CA ALA A 32 20.74 16.85 20.42
C ALA A 32 19.67 17.67 19.66
N ILE A 33 20.10 18.65 18.86
CA ILE A 33 19.20 19.44 18.01
C ILE A 33 18.47 18.55 17.00
N ALA A 34 19.19 17.67 16.31
CA ALA A 34 18.59 16.74 15.35
C ALA A 34 17.57 15.80 16.02
N LEU A 35 17.90 15.28 17.21
CA LEU A 35 17.01 14.40 17.96
C LEU A 35 15.75 15.12 18.42
N THR A 36 15.89 16.32 18.99
CA THR A 36 14.73 17.12 19.43
C THR A 36 13.85 17.54 18.26
N ALA A 37 14.45 17.94 17.12
CA ALA A 37 13.71 18.23 15.89
C ALA A 37 12.95 17.01 15.36
N SER A 38 13.60 15.83 15.37
CA SER A 38 12.97 14.57 14.95
C SER A 38 11.81 14.16 15.88
N LEU A 39 11.99 14.30 17.19
CA LEU A 39 10.92 14.05 18.18
C LEU A 39 9.77 15.05 18.03
N GLY A 40 10.07 16.32 17.77
CA GLY A 40 9.06 17.35 17.51
C GLY A 40 8.25 17.04 16.24
N ALA A 41 8.92 16.66 15.16
CA ALA A 41 8.25 16.28 13.92
C ALA A 41 7.37 15.01 14.09
N MET A 42 7.86 14.03 14.85
CA MET A 42 7.09 12.84 15.21
C MET A 42 5.85 13.19 16.03
N ALA A 43 6.01 14.01 17.08
CA ALA A 43 4.90 14.44 17.93
C ALA A 43 3.85 15.23 17.15
N PHE A 44 4.29 16.10 16.23
CA PHE A 44 3.40 16.83 15.32
C PHE A 44 2.60 15.88 14.42
N GLY A 45 3.25 14.89 13.80
CA GLY A 45 2.55 13.88 12.99
C GLY A 45 1.55 13.04 13.79
N LEU A 46 1.93 12.61 15.00
CA LEU A 46 1.05 11.86 15.90
C LEU A 46 -0.16 12.68 16.36
N LEU A 47 0.01 13.99 16.61
CA LEU A 47 -1.10 14.87 16.97
C LEU A 47 -2.19 14.89 15.89
N TRP A 48 -1.80 15.09 14.63
CA TRP A 48 -2.73 15.05 13.50
C TRP A 48 -3.38 13.68 13.30
N LEU A 49 -2.61 12.61 13.46
CA LEU A 49 -3.14 11.24 13.37
C LEU A 49 -4.22 11.00 14.44
N VAL A 50 -3.93 11.35 15.70
CA VAL A 50 -4.90 11.21 16.80
C VAL A 50 -6.13 12.08 16.56
N TRP A 51 -5.96 13.30 16.07
CA TRP A 51 -7.07 14.19 15.72
C TRP A 51 -7.97 13.60 14.66
N ILE A 52 -7.39 13.10 13.55
CA ILE A 52 -8.15 12.47 12.47
C ILE A 52 -8.89 11.24 12.98
N LEU A 53 -8.24 10.36 13.74
CA LEU A 53 -8.87 9.18 14.32
C LEU A 53 -9.99 9.52 15.27
N TYR A 54 -9.79 10.50 16.15
CA TYR A 54 -10.82 10.99 17.06
C TYR A 54 -12.04 11.50 16.29
N THR A 55 -11.84 12.35 15.29
CA THR A 55 -12.93 12.90 14.45
C THR A 55 -13.66 11.79 13.70
N THR A 56 -12.90 10.83 13.12
CA THR A 56 -13.48 9.69 12.40
C THR A 56 -14.34 8.83 13.32
N VAL A 57 -13.89 8.55 14.53
CA VAL A 57 -14.67 7.77 15.51
C VAL A 57 -15.88 8.56 15.99
N HIS A 58 -15.69 9.82 16.38
CA HIS A 58 -16.74 10.65 16.95
C HIS A 58 -17.92 10.85 15.98
N LEU A 59 -17.60 11.22 14.73
CA LEU A 59 -18.63 11.47 13.70
C LEU A 59 -19.09 10.19 13.03
N GLY A 60 -18.21 9.21 12.86
CA GLY A 60 -18.53 7.96 12.19
C GLY A 60 -19.44 7.04 12.99
N VAL A 61 -19.26 6.95 14.32
CA VAL A 61 -20.11 6.14 15.20
C VAL A 61 -21.55 6.67 15.21
N GLY A 62 -21.74 7.99 15.14
CA GLY A 62 -23.07 8.61 15.10
C GLY A 62 -23.90 8.23 13.86
N GLY A 63 -23.26 7.87 12.75
CA GLY A 63 -23.92 7.44 11.53
C GLY A 63 -24.11 5.92 11.40
N LEU A 64 -23.67 5.13 12.39
CA LEU A 64 -23.84 3.68 12.37
C LEU A 64 -25.28 3.28 12.69
N SER A 65 -25.94 2.66 11.74
CA SER A 65 -27.28 2.07 11.89
C SER A 65 -27.32 0.70 11.19
N LEU A 66 -28.30 -0.13 11.50
CA LEU A 66 -28.48 -1.39 10.77
C LEU A 66 -28.83 -1.13 9.30
N GLN A 67 -29.55 -0.05 9.03
CA GLN A 67 -29.89 0.41 7.67
C GLN A 67 -28.65 0.66 6.81
N LEU A 68 -27.54 1.11 7.41
CA LEU A 68 -26.27 1.32 6.72
C LEU A 68 -25.79 0.08 5.93
N PHE A 69 -26.09 -1.12 6.42
CA PHE A 69 -25.68 -2.40 5.82
C PHE A 69 -26.76 -3.06 4.97
N THR A 70 -28.02 -2.64 5.09
CA THR A 70 -29.15 -3.28 4.41
C THR A 70 -29.76 -2.44 3.30
N GLU A 71 -29.61 -1.12 3.37
CA GLU A 71 -30.19 -0.19 2.40
C GLU A 71 -29.14 0.35 1.44
N SER A 72 -29.57 0.70 0.23
CA SER A 72 -28.74 1.36 -0.78
C SER A 72 -28.60 2.86 -0.48
N THR A 73 -27.70 3.51 -1.23
CA THR A 73 -27.49 4.95 -1.11
C THR A 73 -28.79 5.72 -1.40
N PRO A 74 -29.20 6.64 -0.48
CA PRO A 74 -30.44 7.36 -0.61
C PRO A 74 -30.41 8.43 -1.71
N ALA A 75 -31.59 8.83 -2.20
CA ALA A 75 -31.70 10.02 -3.05
C ALA A 75 -31.36 11.29 -2.25
N PRO A 76 -30.99 12.40 -2.93
CA PRO A 76 -30.78 13.69 -2.27
C PRO A 76 -31.99 14.13 -1.45
N ASN A 77 -31.77 14.68 -0.26
CA ASN A 77 -32.85 15.16 0.65
C ASN A 77 -33.86 14.08 1.09
N THR A 78 -33.50 12.83 1.12
CA THR A 78 -34.32 11.77 1.71
C THR A 78 -33.72 11.32 3.02
N GLU A 79 -34.50 11.21 4.06
CA GLU A 79 -34.10 10.64 5.34
C GLU A 79 -33.88 9.13 5.21
N GLY A 80 -32.89 8.58 5.93
CA GLY A 80 -32.58 7.16 5.91
C GLY A 80 -31.61 6.75 4.80
N GLY A 81 -31.67 5.47 4.39
CA GLY A 81 -30.76 4.87 3.42
C GLY A 81 -29.47 4.38 4.04
N GLY A 82 -28.62 3.74 3.22
CA GLY A 82 -27.41 3.09 3.67
C GLY A 82 -26.29 3.10 2.62
N LEU A 83 -25.33 2.22 2.81
CA LEU A 83 -24.17 2.06 1.95
C LEU A 83 -24.01 0.60 1.46
N ALA A 84 -25.06 -0.23 1.55
CA ALA A 84 -24.98 -1.65 1.20
C ALA A 84 -24.45 -1.88 -0.23
N ASN A 85 -24.95 -1.13 -1.21
CA ASN A 85 -24.48 -1.18 -2.60
C ASN A 85 -22.98 -0.83 -2.72
N ALA A 86 -22.52 0.18 -1.98
CA ALA A 86 -21.13 0.62 -2.00
C ALA A 86 -20.21 -0.36 -1.26
N ILE A 87 -20.66 -0.97 -0.16
CA ILE A 87 -19.93 -2.00 0.58
C ILE A 87 -19.72 -3.23 -0.30
N VAL A 88 -20.82 -3.75 -0.88
CA VAL A 88 -20.75 -4.95 -1.75
C VAL A 88 -19.91 -4.67 -2.99
N GLY A 89 -20.07 -3.53 -3.63
CA GLY A 89 -19.26 -3.18 -4.79
C GLY A 89 -17.79 -3.03 -4.44
N SER A 90 -17.41 -2.45 -3.29
CA SER A 90 -16.03 -2.42 -2.83
C SER A 90 -15.45 -3.82 -2.63
N LEU A 91 -16.21 -4.71 -2.00
CA LEU A 91 -15.78 -6.10 -1.79
C LEU A 91 -15.57 -6.84 -3.13
N LEU A 92 -16.46 -6.66 -4.10
CA LEU A 92 -16.33 -7.25 -5.43
C LEU A 92 -15.12 -6.69 -6.17
N LEU A 93 -14.98 -5.36 -6.24
CA LEU A 93 -13.86 -4.72 -6.94
C LEU A 93 -12.51 -5.09 -6.32
N CYS A 94 -12.37 -5.02 -5.00
CA CYS A 94 -11.16 -5.41 -4.30
C CYS A 94 -10.91 -6.91 -4.38
N GLY A 95 -11.95 -7.74 -4.26
CA GLY A 95 -11.86 -9.19 -4.35
C GLY A 95 -11.36 -9.65 -5.70
N PHE A 96 -12.00 -9.21 -6.79
CA PHE A 96 -11.55 -9.55 -8.15
C PHE A 96 -10.21 -8.91 -8.51
N GLY A 97 -9.96 -7.66 -8.08
CA GLY A 97 -8.67 -7.02 -8.25
C GLY A 97 -7.53 -7.82 -7.59
N THR A 98 -7.78 -8.32 -6.39
CA THR A 98 -6.85 -9.18 -5.65
C THR A 98 -6.68 -10.54 -6.29
N LEU A 99 -7.77 -11.15 -6.76
CA LEU A 99 -7.74 -12.46 -7.44
C LEU A 99 -6.90 -12.42 -8.72
N VAL A 100 -6.90 -11.32 -9.44
CA VAL A 100 -6.09 -11.11 -10.64
C VAL A 100 -4.69 -10.62 -10.29
N GLY A 101 -4.57 -9.60 -9.47
CA GLY A 101 -3.31 -8.92 -9.20
C GLY A 101 -2.32 -9.76 -8.39
N THR A 102 -2.82 -10.54 -7.41
CA THR A 102 -1.95 -11.34 -6.52
C THR A 102 -1.21 -12.46 -7.27
N PRO A 103 -1.86 -13.34 -8.06
CA PRO A 103 -1.14 -14.38 -8.79
C PRO A 103 -0.10 -13.82 -9.74
N ILE A 104 -0.45 -12.79 -10.51
CA ILE A 104 0.46 -12.13 -11.45
C ILE A 104 1.67 -11.55 -10.69
N GLY A 105 1.42 -10.84 -9.60
CA GLY A 105 2.46 -10.24 -8.78
C GLY A 105 3.40 -11.27 -8.14
N ILE A 106 2.86 -12.38 -7.61
CA ILE A 106 3.66 -13.46 -7.02
C ILE A 106 4.51 -14.14 -8.11
N LEU A 107 3.94 -14.49 -9.25
CA LEU A 107 4.68 -15.15 -10.35
C LEU A 107 5.81 -14.27 -10.86
N ALA A 108 5.55 -12.98 -11.09
CA ALA A 108 6.57 -12.03 -11.52
C ALA A 108 7.65 -11.83 -10.43
N GLY A 109 7.26 -11.70 -9.15
CA GLY A 109 8.20 -11.57 -8.03
C GLY A 109 9.10 -12.80 -7.86
N VAL A 110 8.53 -14.01 -8.01
CA VAL A 110 9.29 -15.28 -8.03
C VAL A 110 10.28 -15.30 -9.19
N TYR A 111 9.83 -14.92 -10.40
CA TYR A 111 10.71 -14.83 -11.55
C TYR A 111 11.88 -13.88 -11.29
N LEU A 112 11.63 -12.69 -10.76
CA LEU A 112 12.67 -11.71 -10.46
C LEU A 112 13.67 -12.18 -9.40
N ALA A 113 13.22 -12.89 -8.38
CA ALA A 113 14.07 -13.36 -7.29
C ALA A 113 14.92 -14.57 -7.68
N GLU A 114 14.32 -15.55 -8.37
CA GLU A 114 14.93 -16.87 -8.57
C GLU A 114 15.51 -17.07 -9.98
N TYR A 115 15.01 -16.36 -10.99
CA TYR A 115 15.41 -16.53 -12.38
C TYR A 115 16.02 -15.27 -13.01
N GLY A 116 15.76 -14.09 -12.43
CA GLY A 116 16.07 -12.79 -13.01
C GLY A 116 17.37 -12.13 -12.56
N GLN A 117 18.38 -12.87 -12.04
CA GLN A 117 19.57 -12.25 -11.42
C GLN A 117 20.45 -11.45 -12.39
N LYS A 118 20.56 -11.87 -13.67
CA LYS A 118 21.44 -11.22 -14.69
C LYS A 118 20.76 -11.13 -16.06
N ASN A 119 19.44 -10.92 -16.12
CA ASN A 119 18.69 -10.92 -17.37
C ASN A 119 18.12 -9.51 -17.66
N LEU A 120 18.23 -9.07 -18.93
CA LEU A 120 17.68 -7.80 -19.39
C LEU A 120 16.17 -7.70 -19.13
N LEU A 121 15.43 -8.79 -19.35
CA LEU A 121 13.99 -8.86 -19.09
C LEU A 121 13.67 -8.55 -17.62
N ALA A 122 14.43 -9.11 -16.69
CA ALA A 122 14.23 -8.83 -15.27
C ALA A 122 14.53 -7.37 -14.91
N SER A 123 15.55 -6.77 -15.52
CA SER A 123 15.84 -5.35 -15.36
C SER A 123 14.70 -4.47 -15.89
N THR A 124 14.15 -4.81 -17.03
CA THR A 124 12.99 -4.12 -17.62
C THR A 124 11.74 -4.25 -16.74
N ILE A 125 11.45 -5.46 -16.23
CA ILE A 125 10.31 -5.66 -15.32
C ILE A 125 10.47 -4.84 -14.05
N ARG A 126 11.66 -4.80 -13.42
CA ARG A 126 11.92 -3.96 -12.24
C ARG A 126 11.73 -2.48 -12.56
N PHE A 127 12.25 -2.02 -13.70
CA PHE A 127 12.09 -0.63 -14.12
C PHE A 127 10.62 -0.25 -14.31
N ILE A 128 9.83 -1.07 -15.01
CA ILE A 128 8.38 -0.84 -15.17
C ILE A 128 7.67 -0.87 -13.81
N ASN A 129 8.04 -1.82 -12.96
CA ASN A 129 7.49 -1.92 -11.61
C ASN A 129 7.77 -0.67 -10.76
N ASP A 130 8.97 -0.14 -10.82
CA ASP A 130 9.35 1.07 -10.08
C ASP A 130 8.63 2.32 -10.63
N ILE A 131 8.38 2.40 -11.94
CA ILE A 131 7.53 3.44 -12.55
C ILE A 131 6.10 3.33 -12.01
N LEU A 132 5.50 2.14 -12.02
CA LEU A 132 4.13 1.93 -11.54
C LEU A 132 3.98 2.23 -10.04
N LEU A 133 4.99 1.92 -9.22
CA LEU A 133 5.00 2.26 -7.80
C LEU A 133 5.11 3.76 -7.53
N SER A 134 5.79 4.50 -8.40
CA SER A 134 5.97 5.95 -8.28
C SER A 134 4.84 6.76 -8.92
N ALA A 135 4.07 6.15 -9.81
CA ALA A 135 2.99 6.82 -10.51
C ALA A 135 1.84 7.20 -9.56
N PRO A 136 1.29 8.43 -9.64
CA PRO A 136 0.06 8.77 -8.95
C PRO A 136 -1.08 7.85 -9.39
N SER A 137 -1.88 7.36 -8.43
CA SER A 137 -2.97 6.40 -8.72
C SER A 137 -4.02 6.93 -9.71
N ILE A 138 -4.22 8.26 -9.74
CA ILE A 138 -5.10 8.91 -10.71
C ILE A 138 -4.62 8.70 -12.16
N VAL A 139 -3.31 8.67 -12.40
CA VAL A 139 -2.73 8.43 -13.75
C VAL A 139 -3.03 7.01 -14.20
N ILE A 140 -2.94 6.03 -13.30
CA ILE A 140 -3.32 4.65 -13.60
C ILE A 140 -4.82 4.56 -13.93
N GLY A 141 -5.68 5.28 -13.18
CA GLY A 141 -7.10 5.37 -13.48
C GLY A 141 -7.39 5.94 -14.87
N LEU A 142 -6.74 7.05 -15.24
CA LEU A 142 -6.86 7.68 -16.56
C LEU A 142 -6.32 6.78 -17.68
N PHE A 143 -5.24 6.07 -17.44
CA PHE A 143 -4.71 5.07 -18.38
C PHE A 143 -5.73 3.97 -18.66
N VAL A 144 -6.32 3.39 -17.61
CA VAL A 144 -7.36 2.36 -17.78
C VAL A 144 -8.61 2.95 -18.43
N TYR A 145 -8.99 4.18 -18.10
CA TYR A 145 -10.05 4.90 -18.80
C TYR A 145 -9.79 4.93 -20.32
N ALA A 146 -8.61 5.36 -20.73
CA ALA A 146 -8.28 5.53 -22.15
C ALA A 146 -8.28 4.18 -22.91
N ILE A 147 -7.80 3.10 -22.31
CA ILE A 147 -7.66 1.81 -23.01
C ILE A 147 -8.89 0.91 -22.87
N VAL A 148 -9.70 1.05 -21.83
CA VAL A 148 -10.86 0.19 -21.56
C VAL A 148 -12.15 0.96 -21.70
N VAL A 149 -12.37 2.00 -20.87
CA VAL A 149 -13.65 2.72 -20.80
C VAL A 149 -13.94 3.48 -22.09
N ALA A 150 -12.97 4.25 -22.60
CA ALA A 150 -13.15 5.03 -23.83
C ALA A 150 -13.40 4.14 -25.05
N LYS A 151 -12.82 2.93 -25.09
CA LYS A 151 -13.05 1.98 -26.19
C LYS A 151 -14.38 1.23 -26.06
N SER A 152 -14.80 0.89 -24.85
CA SER A 152 -16.07 0.21 -24.62
C SER A 152 -17.26 1.18 -24.60
N GLY A 153 -17.02 2.48 -24.51
CA GLY A 153 -18.02 3.53 -24.41
C GLY A 153 -18.79 3.55 -23.07
N ARG A 154 -18.38 2.78 -22.07
CA ARG A 154 -19.07 2.68 -20.78
C ARG A 154 -18.12 2.43 -19.61
N PHE A 155 -18.49 3.00 -18.45
CA PHE A 155 -17.89 2.65 -17.17
C PHE A 155 -18.34 1.27 -16.73
N SER A 156 -17.48 0.52 -16.04
CA SER A 156 -17.80 -0.84 -15.57
C SER A 156 -17.00 -1.25 -14.36
N GLY A 157 -17.53 -2.17 -13.56
CA GLY A 157 -16.82 -2.80 -12.47
C GLY A 157 -15.53 -3.49 -12.96
N TRP A 158 -15.55 -4.12 -14.14
CA TRP A 158 -14.34 -4.74 -14.72
C TRP A 158 -13.23 -3.74 -15.01
N ALA A 159 -13.55 -2.55 -15.48
CA ALA A 159 -12.54 -1.49 -15.63
C ALA A 159 -11.94 -1.09 -14.27
N GLY A 160 -12.78 -1.02 -13.22
CA GLY A 160 -12.32 -0.81 -11.84
C GLY A 160 -11.41 -1.92 -11.35
N VAL A 161 -11.76 -3.18 -11.61
CA VAL A 161 -10.92 -4.36 -11.27
C VAL A 161 -9.55 -4.27 -11.93
N ILE A 162 -9.49 -3.93 -13.22
CA ILE A 162 -8.22 -3.76 -13.94
C ILE A 162 -7.38 -2.65 -13.30
N ALA A 163 -7.99 -1.51 -12.97
CA ALA A 163 -7.28 -0.40 -12.34
C ALA A 163 -6.71 -0.79 -10.96
N LEU A 164 -7.50 -1.46 -10.12
CA LEU A 164 -7.05 -1.93 -8.81
C LEU A 164 -5.97 -3.03 -8.93
N ALA A 165 -6.09 -3.95 -9.87
CA ALA A 165 -5.10 -4.98 -10.14
C ALA A 165 -3.76 -4.36 -10.56
N LEU A 166 -3.77 -3.36 -11.47
CA LEU A 166 -2.57 -2.64 -11.89
C LEU A 166 -1.87 -1.90 -10.75
N LEU A 167 -2.61 -1.40 -9.76
CA LEU A 167 -2.04 -0.80 -8.56
C LEU A 167 -1.49 -1.84 -7.58
N GLN A 168 -2.11 -3.01 -7.51
CA GLN A 168 -1.72 -4.08 -6.58
C GLN A 168 -0.49 -4.85 -7.06
N ILE A 169 -0.42 -5.17 -8.35
CA ILE A 169 0.64 -5.99 -8.95
C ILE A 169 2.05 -5.51 -8.55
N PRO A 170 2.40 -4.22 -8.69
CA PRO A 170 3.74 -3.74 -8.36
C PRO A 170 4.12 -3.96 -6.88
N ILE A 171 3.17 -3.79 -5.98
CA ILE A 171 3.39 -3.98 -4.55
C ILE A 171 3.66 -5.45 -4.25
N VAL A 172 2.87 -6.35 -4.83
CA VAL A 172 3.01 -7.80 -4.65
C VAL A 172 4.30 -8.31 -5.28
N ILE A 173 4.69 -7.79 -6.46
CA ILE A 173 6.01 -8.10 -7.08
C ILE A 173 7.13 -7.75 -6.10
N ARG A 174 7.15 -6.51 -5.62
CA ARG A 174 8.22 -6.01 -4.76
C ARG A 174 8.32 -6.76 -3.44
N THR A 175 7.18 -7.02 -2.79
CA THR A 175 7.15 -7.77 -1.53
C THR A 175 7.57 -9.21 -1.73
N THR A 176 7.09 -9.89 -2.78
CA THR A 176 7.46 -11.27 -3.10
C THR A 176 8.96 -11.38 -3.40
N GLU A 177 9.50 -10.52 -4.25
CA GLU A 177 10.93 -10.50 -4.56
C GLU A 177 11.78 -10.29 -3.30
N ASN A 178 11.41 -9.32 -2.46
CA ASN A 178 12.13 -9.02 -1.23
C ASN A 178 12.08 -10.19 -0.23
N MET A 179 10.91 -10.81 -0.04
CA MET A 179 10.75 -11.95 0.88
C MET A 179 11.56 -13.17 0.43
N LEU A 180 11.57 -13.46 -0.87
CA LEU A 180 12.36 -14.57 -1.41
C LEU A 180 13.88 -14.32 -1.30
N LYS A 181 14.32 -13.06 -1.42
CA LYS A 181 15.75 -12.71 -1.23
C LYS A 181 16.21 -12.88 0.22
N LEU A 182 15.34 -12.87 1.21
CA LEU A 182 15.69 -13.14 2.61
C LEU A 182 15.95 -14.62 2.90
N VAL A 183 15.53 -15.53 2.03
CA VAL A 183 15.81 -16.96 2.19
C VAL A 183 17.33 -17.22 2.00
N PRO A 184 18.03 -17.86 2.96
CA PRO A 184 19.46 -18.12 2.86
C PRO A 184 19.83 -18.97 1.64
N ASN A 185 20.95 -18.64 0.97
CA ASN A 185 21.44 -19.42 -0.17
C ASN A 185 21.79 -20.85 0.21
N ALA A 186 22.24 -21.08 1.44
CA ALA A 186 22.54 -22.43 1.95
C ALA A 186 21.33 -23.40 1.82
N LEU A 187 20.09 -22.92 1.99
CA LEU A 187 18.89 -23.76 1.78
C LEU A 187 18.70 -24.13 0.30
N ARG A 188 19.01 -23.21 -0.60
CA ARG A 188 18.94 -23.46 -2.05
C ARG A 188 20.01 -24.46 -2.48
N GLU A 189 21.23 -24.27 -2.01
CA GLU A 189 22.38 -25.14 -2.30
C GLU A 189 22.18 -26.55 -1.77
N ALA A 190 21.69 -26.70 -0.53
CA ALA A 190 21.36 -27.99 0.05
C ALA A 190 20.28 -28.74 -0.78
N ALA A 191 19.25 -28.05 -1.25
CA ALA A 191 18.22 -28.64 -2.08
C ALA A 191 18.77 -29.12 -3.43
N VAL A 192 19.65 -28.34 -4.05
CA VAL A 192 20.32 -28.69 -5.32
C VAL A 192 21.26 -29.86 -5.12
N ALA A 193 22.04 -29.89 -4.00
CA ALA A 193 22.92 -31.00 -3.66
C ALA A 193 22.18 -32.35 -3.50
N LEU A 194 20.91 -32.29 -3.06
CA LEU A 194 20.00 -33.45 -2.99
C LEU A 194 19.34 -33.81 -4.34
N GLY A 195 19.78 -33.22 -5.44
CA GLY A 195 19.24 -33.49 -6.79
C GLY A 195 17.87 -32.88 -7.06
N THR A 196 17.38 -31.93 -6.23
CA THR A 196 16.06 -31.33 -6.44
C THR A 196 16.11 -30.36 -7.63
N PRO A 197 15.23 -30.50 -8.64
CA PRO A 197 15.16 -29.57 -9.76
C PRO A 197 14.72 -28.17 -9.30
N LYS A 198 15.24 -27.12 -9.95
CA LYS A 198 15.06 -25.70 -9.54
C LYS A 198 13.61 -25.31 -9.29
N TRP A 199 12.68 -25.68 -10.17
CA TRP A 199 11.27 -25.35 -10.02
C TRP A 199 10.65 -25.95 -8.74
N ARG A 200 11.06 -27.19 -8.38
CA ARG A 200 10.56 -27.86 -7.16
C ARG A 200 11.17 -27.24 -5.90
N MET A 201 12.45 -26.87 -5.96
CA MET A 201 13.12 -26.11 -4.90
C MET A 201 12.38 -24.79 -4.65
N VAL A 202 12.07 -24.02 -5.70
CA VAL A 202 11.34 -22.75 -5.60
C VAL A 202 9.99 -22.95 -4.95
N LEU A 203 9.17 -23.90 -5.42
CA LEU A 203 7.81 -24.09 -4.92
C LEU A 203 7.76 -24.69 -3.52
N LYS A 204 8.62 -25.68 -3.19
CA LYS A 204 8.53 -26.42 -1.93
C LYS A 204 9.42 -25.90 -0.82
N ILE A 205 10.46 -25.14 -1.15
CA ILE A 205 11.44 -24.67 -0.17
C ILE A 205 11.39 -23.14 -0.07
N THR A 206 11.76 -22.40 -1.12
CA THR A 206 11.88 -20.94 -1.01
C THR A 206 10.56 -20.22 -0.83
N LEU A 207 9.53 -20.57 -1.62
CA LEU A 207 8.19 -20.02 -1.45
C LEU A 207 7.59 -20.40 -0.08
N ARG A 208 7.74 -21.67 0.33
CA ARG A 208 7.21 -22.13 1.61
C ARG A 208 7.90 -21.44 2.80
N ALA A 209 9.19 -21.19 2.70
CA ALA A 209 9.93 -20.43 3.73
C ALA A 209 9.50 -18.96 3.81
N SER A 210 9.05 -18.37 2.71
CA SER A 210 8.69 -16.95 2.59
C SER A 210 7.18 -16.68 2.65
N VAL A 211 6.34 -17.72 2.71
CA VAL A 211 4.88 -17.58 2.58
C VAL A 211 4.29 -16.57 3.56
N GLY A 212 4.76 -16.54 4.81
CA GLY A 212 4.27 -15.60 5.83
C GLY A 212 4.49 -14.15 5.43
N GLY A 213 5.69 -13.82 4.97
CA GLY A 213 6.02 -12.47 4.50
C GLY A 213 5.28 -12.10 3.22
N ILE A 214 5.12 -13.03 2.27
CA ILE A 214 4.38 -12.80 1.02
C ILE A 214 2.91 -12.52 1.32
N VAL A 215 2.25 -13.34 2.15
CA VAL A 215 0.83 -13.14 2.49
C VAL A 215 0.64 -11.84 3.24
N THR A 216 1.52 -11.48 4.17
CA THR A 216 1.49 -10.16 4.83
C THR A 216 1.59 -9.03 3.81
N GLY A 217 2.50 -9.13 2.83
CA GLY A 217 2.64 -8.17 1.75
C GLY A 217 1.39 -8.05 0.87
N VAL A 218 0.75 -9.18 0.54
CA VAL A 218 -0.52 -9.22 -0.20
C VAL A 218 -1.63 -8.53 0.60
N LEU A 219 -1.78 -8.83 1.90
CA LEU A 219 -2.80 -8.21 2.73
C LEU A 219 -2.60 -6.68 2.88
N LEU A 220 -1.35 -6.22 2.97
CA LEU A 220 -1.03 -4.79 2.93
C LEU A 220 -1.39 -4.16 1.57
N ALA A 221 -1.15 -4.86 0.47
CA ALA A 221 -1.54 -4.40 -0.86
C ALA A 221 -3.07 -4.32 -1.00
N VAL A 222 -3.82 -5.30 -0.47
CA VAL A 222 -5.30 -5.29 -0.41
C VAL A 222 -5.80 -4.11 0.43
N ALA A 223 -5.22 -3.91 1.61
CA ALA A 223 -5.57 -2.78 2.48
C ALA A 223 -5.37 -1.43 1.77
N ARG A 224 -4.33 -1.31 0.95
CA ARG A 224 -4.09 -0.10 0.15
C ARG A 224 -5.16 0.09 -0.92
N ILE A 225 -5.42 -0.92 -1.76
CA ILE A 225 -6.39 -0.76 -2.85
C ILE A 225 -7.83 -0.62 -2.37
N ALA A 226 -8.15 -1.07 -1.16
CA ALA A 226 -9.48 -0.91 -0.56
C ALA A 226 -9.88 0.56 -0.30
N GLY A 227 -8.90 1.44 -0.14
CA GLY A 227 -9.11 2.89 0.04
C GLY A 227 -8.92 3.74 -1.23
N GLU A 228 -8.65 3.13 -2.38
CA GLU A 228 -8.37 3.89 -3.61
C GLU A 228 -9.65 4.52 -4.19
N THR A 229 -9.63 5.84 -4.33
CA THR A 229 -10.77 6.63 -4.84
C THR A 229 -10.55 7.06 -6.28
N ALA A 230 -9.41 7.71 -6.56
CA ALA A 230 -9.16 8.36 -7.83
C ALA A 230 -9.23 7.42 -9.05
N PRO A 231 -8.61 6.23 -9.05
CA PRO A 231 -8.70 5.33 -10.20
C PRO A 231 -10.12 4.80 -10.42
N LEU A 232 -10.89 4.56 -9.35
CA LEU A 232 -12.26 4.06 -9.45
C LEU A 232 -13.23 5.13 -9.99
N LEU A 233 -12.98 6.40 -9.72
CA LEU A 233 -13.77 7.50 -10.23
C LEU A 233 -13.77 7.54 -11.77
N PHE A 234 -12.66 7.15 -12.41
CA PHE A 234 -12.52 7.12 -13.86
C PHE A 234 -12.83 5.78 -14.51
N THR A 235 -13.09 4.72 -13.73
CA THR A 235 -13.24 3.36 -14.27
C THR A 235 -14.56 2.70 -13.89
N ALA A 236 -14.82 2.51 -12.60
CA ALA A 236 -16.06 1.94 -12.09
C ALA A 236 -17.17 2.98 -11.91
N LEU A 237 -16.77 4.26 -11.77
CA LEU A 237 -17.65 5.39 -11.49
C LEU A 237 -18.44 5.20 -10.19
N SER A 238 -19.76 5.16 -10.25
CA SER A 238 -20.65 4.96 -9.11
C SER A 238 -22.04 4.54 -9.59
N ASN A 239 -22.80 3.86 -8.72
CA ASN A 239 -24.16 3.49 -8.96
C ASN A 239 -24.97 3.68 -7.66
N GLN A 240 -26.11 4.34 -7.71
CA GLN A 240 -26.98 4.49 -6.53
C GLN A 240 -27.79 3.23 -6.25
N PHE A 241 -28.00 2.41 -7.27
CA PHE A 241 -28.75 1.17 -7.15
C PHE A 241 -27.85 0.00 -6.82
N PHE A 242 -28.40 -0.97 -6.13
CA PHE A 242 -27.71 -2.23 -5.86
C PHE A 242 -27.58 -3.04 -7.15
N SER A 243 -26.37 -3.43 -7.51
CA SER A 243 -26.11 -4.21 -8.73
C SER A 243 -24.97 -5.22 -8.49
N TRP A 244 -25.15 -6.43 -9.02
CA TRP A 244 -24.14 -7.46 -9.12
C TRP A 244 -23.46 -7.51 -10.50
N ASP A 245 -23.98 -6.73 -11.45
CA ASP A 245 -23.47 -6.73 -12.82
C ASP A 245 -22.18 -5.91 -12.93
N MET A 246 -21.06 -6.61 -12.99
CA MET A 246 -19.73 -6.04 -13.17
C MET A 246 -19.53 -5.34 -14.53
N SER A 247 -20.44 -5.53 -15.49
CA SER A 247 -20.39 -4.86 -16.80
C SER A 247 -20.98 -3.46 -16.78
N GLN A 248 -21.61 -3.06 -15.68
CA GLN A 248 -22.20 -1.76 -15.45
C GLN A 248 -21.36 -0.92 -14.46
N PRO A 249 -21.60 0.40 -14.37
CA PRO A 249 -21.03 1.22 -13.33
C PRO A 249 -21.33 0.63 -11.94
N MET A 250 -20.35 0.57 -11.08
CA MET A 250 -20.46 -0.08 -9.78
C MET A 250 -20.15 0.88 -8.63
N ALA A 251 -21.05 0.91 -7.65
CA ALA A 251 -20.81 1.63 -6.41
C ALA A 251 -19.56 1.11 -5.72
N ASN A 252 -18.88 1.98 -5.01
CA ASN A 252 -17.78 1.62 -4.14
C ASN A 252 -17.66 2.66 -3.01
N LEU A 253 -17.23 2.21 -1.84
CA LEU A 253 -17.15 3.04 -0.64
C LEU A 253 -16.30 4.30 -0.83
N PRO A 254 -15.05 4.23 -1.35
CA PRO A 254 -14.21 5.42 -1.47
C PRO A 254 -14.82 6.53 -2.34
N VAL A 255 -15.40 6.18 -3.50
CA VAL A 255 -16.04 7.16 -4.40
C VAL A 255 -17.35 7.68 -3.82
N THR A 256 -18.14 6.81 -3.17
CA THR A 256 -19.39 7.22 -2.51
C THR A 256 -19.12 8.19 -1.37
N ILE A 257 -18.13 7.89 -0.51
CA ILE A 257 -17.67 8.78 0.55
C ILE A 257 -17.23 10.13 -0.01
N TYR A 258 -16.41 10.13 -1.06
CA TYR A 258 -15.97 11.36 -1.70
C TYR A 258 -17.13 12.21 -2.20
N LYS A 259 -18.09 11.61 -2.92
CA LYS A 259 -19.28 12.30 -3.43
C LYS A 259 -20.13 12.85 -2.31
N PHE A 260 -20.36 12.08 -1.27
CA PHE A 260 -21.22 12.45 -0.15
C PHE A 260 -20.58 13.53 0.73
N ALA A 261 -19.28 13.45 0.97
CA ALA A 261 -18.52 14.48 1.71
C ALA A 261 -18.51 15.85 1.00
N MET A 262 -18.54 15.85 -0.34
CA MET A 262 -18.58 17.07 -1.15
C MET A 262 -20.00 17.59 -1.40
N SER A 263 -21.02 16.90 -0.89
CA SER A 263 -22.42 17.25 -1.06
C SER A 263 -22.84 18.31 -0.03
N PRO A 264 -23.82 19.18 -0.34
CA PRO A 264 -24.38 20.11 0.62
C PRO A 264 -25.42 19.47 1.57
N PHE A 265 -25.75 18.18 1.41
CA PHE A 265 -26.79 17.48 2.16
C PHE A 265 -26.20 16.87 3.44
N ALA A 266 -26.77 17.24 4.61
CA ALA A 266 -26.28 16.80 5.91
C ALA A 266 -26.38 15.28 6.10
N GLU A 267 -27.44 14.65 5.59
CA GLU A 267 -27.65 13.20 5.64
C GLU A 267 -26.54 12.45 4.89
N TRP A 268 -26.18 12.93 3.69
CA TRP A 268 -25.09 12.35 2.92
C TRP A 268 -23.72 12.53 3.58
N GLN A 269 -23.49 13.70 4.22
CA GLN A 269 -22.27 13.92 4.97
C GLN A 269 -22.18 12.98 6.19
N SER A 270 -23.27 12.72 6.88
CA SER A 270 -23.35 11.75 7.97
C SER A 270 -23.02 10.33 7.49
N LEU A 271 -23.60 9.90 6.36
CA LEU A 271 -23.30 8.61 5.73
C LEU A 271 -21.83 8.54 5.26
N ALA A 272 -21.25 9.66 4.78
CA ALA A 272 -19.84 9.71 4.44
C ALA A 272 -18.94 9.43 5.65
N TRP A 273 -19.22 10.04 6.81
CA TRP A 273 -18.49 9.77 8.04
C TRP A 273 -18.61 8.31 8.50
N ALA A 274 -19.81 7.73 8.44
CA ALA A 274 -20.00 6.30 8.71
C ALA A 274 -19.21 5.42 7.74
N GLY A 275 -19.20 5.76 6.46
CA GLY A 275 -18.41 5.08 5.45
C GLY A 275 -16.89 5.16 5.70
N VAL A 276 -16.36 6.33 6.09
CA VAL A 276 -14.95 6.51 6.48
C VAL A 276 -14.61 5.62 7.67
N PHE A 277 -15.50 5.58 8.68
CA PHE A 277 -15.30 4.73 9.84
C PHE A 277 -15.25 3.24 9.47
N LEU A 278 -16.18 2.79 8.61
CA LEU A 278 -16.20 1.39 8.10
C LEU A 278 -14.92 1.01 7.35
N ILE A 279 -14.45 1.84 6.42
CA ILE A 279 -13.19 1.58 5.70
C ILE A 279 -12.02 1.53 6.67
N THR A 280 -11.97 2.48 7.61
CA THR A 280 -10.89 2.53 8.61
C THR A 280 -10.86 1.26 9.46
N LEU A 281 -12.01 0.80 9.94
CA LEU A 281 -12.11 -0.46 10.69
C LEU A 281 -11.78 -1.67 9.82
N GLY A 282 -12.25 -1.71 8.57
CA GLY A 282 -11.96 -2.80 7.63
C GLY A 282 -10.46 -2.92 7.34
N VAL A 283 -9.81 -1.80 7.02
CA VAL A 283 -8.36 -1.76 6.77
C VAL A 283 -7.57 -2.09 8.03
N LEU A 284 -7.97 -1.56 9.19
CA LEU A 284 -7.35 -1.89 10.48
C LEU A 284 -7.49 -3.37 10.79
N GLY A 285 -8.69 -3.94 10.61
CA GLY A 285 -8.96 -5.36 10.79
C GLY A 285 -8.08 -6.24 9.90
N LEU A 286 -7.97 -5.91 8.61
CA LEU A 286 -7.07 -6.60 7.68
C LEU A 286 -5.59 -6.53 8.13
N ASN A 287 -5.12 -5.37 8.58
CA ASN A 287 -3.75 -5.21 9.07
C ASN A 287 -3.49 -6.01 10.36
N VAL A 288 -4.45 -6.02 11.30
CA VAL A 288 -4.35 -6.80 12.54
C VAL A 288 -4.35 -8.30 12.23
N LEU A 289 -5.24 -8.76 11.36
CA LEU A 289 -5.28 -10.15 10.89
C LEU A 289 -3.96 -10.57 10.23
N ALA A 290 -3.43 -9.72 9.33
CA ALA A 290 -2.14 -9.96 8.69
C ALA A 290 -1.02 -10.19 9.70
N ARG A 291 -0.96 -9.35 10.73
CA ARG A 291 0.06 -9.44 11.78
C ARG A 291 -0.16 -10.63 12.70
N SER A 292 -1.40 -10.91 13.13
CA SER A 292 -1.70 -11.96 14.09
C SER A 292 -1.45 -13.37 13.54
N ILE A 293 -1.74 -13.61 12.26
CA ILE A 293 -1.54 -14.91 11.61
C ILE A 293 -0.05 -15.25 11.47
N PHE A 294 0.80 -14.25 11.20
CA PHE A 294 2.21 -14.48 10.87
C PHE A 294 3.21 -14.02 11.95
N SER A 295 2.76 -13.38 13.02
CA SER A 295 3.60 -12.99 14.17
C SER A 295 4.00 -14.20 15.05
N LYS A 296 3.40 -15.37 14.88
CA LYS A 296 3.62 -16.57 15.70
C LYS A 296 4.64 -17.56 15.13
N LYS A 297 5.51 -17.13 14.19
CA LYS A 297 6.58 -18.01 13.69
C LYS A 297 7.93 -17.35 13.75
#